data_b56413a94fc9980225998643f96746f1
#
_entry.id   b56413a94fc9980225998643f96746f1
#
_cell.length_a   1.000
_cell.length_b   1.000
_cell.length_c   1.000
_cell.angle_alpha   90.00
_cell.angle_beta   90.00
_cell.angle_gamma   90.00
#
_symmetry.space_group_name_H-M   'P 1'
#
loop_
_entity.id
_entity.type
_entity.pdbx_description
1 polymer ?
#
loop_
_entity_poly.entity_id
_entity_poly.type
_entity_poly.pdbx_seq_one_letter_code
_entity_poly.pdbx_strand_id
1 'polypeptide(L)'
;MLRSTFTRMALAAAVGAGLGFGATVSAKAQDWKAQVKEFRVGIMGGENTQDRLKRYDGFQRLLQEKLGVPVKLFPAADYAGVMQGIAAGQIEAASFGASGFAGTWLDCKCVEPIVVPQEKDGTTYYYSVMVTRKDSGITSIEQMKGHSLAFADPNSTSGYLIPNATLKAQGIDPSNSSYFSRSGFAGGHEQGVVATLNKQYDACVTWTSGQGEKDDGYSRGALRSMVDKGMLKMSDVNIIWQSGKIPNGPWAVRTALPVSLKREFTEFLMDLPKSHKDVYDAIEQGSGVGYVPASMELYKDIIELRQTEKRGGRS
;
A
#
# COMPACT_ATOMS: atom_id res chain seq x y z
N MET A 1 -39.72 -19.48 92.69
CA MET A 1 -41.15 -19.48 92.34
C MET A 1 -41.33 -18.72 91.02
N LEU A 2 -42.16 -19.30 90.19
CA LEU A 2 -42.81 -18.88 88.95
C LEU A 2 -42.00 -19.08 87.63
N ARG A 3 -42.34 -20.08 87.05
CA ARG A 3 -42.97 -20.58 85.79
C ARG A 3 -42.73 -19.69 84.56
N SER A 4 -42.00 -20.28 83.71
CA SER A 4 -41.92 -20.44 82.30
C SER A 4 -43.21 -20.20 81.46
N THR A 5 -43.12 -19.63 80.34
CA THR A 5 -43.97 -19.95 79.17
C THR A 5 -43.17 -19.82 77.88
N PHE A 6 -43.02 -20.94 77.21
CA PHE A 6 -42.43 -21.01 75.86
C PHE A 6 -43.49 -20.60 74.84
N THR A 7 -43.15 -19.67 73.97
CA THR A 7 -43.93 -19.42 72.79
C THR A 7 -43.05 -19.73 71.60
N ARG A 8 -43.39 -20.77 70.90
CA ARG A 8 -42.76 -21.15 69.63
C ARG A 8 -43.22 -20.19 68.51
N MET A 9 -42.27 -19.49 67.87
CA MET A 9 -42.54 -18.74 66.66
C MET A 9 -41.96 -19.53 65.49
N ALA A 10 -42.82 -19.95 64.54
CA ALA A 10 -42.47 -20.63 63.34
C ALA A 10 -41.85 -19.66 62.36
N LEU A 11 -40.65 -19.99 61.90
CA LEU A 11 -39.93 -19.21 60.87
C LEU A 11 -40.40 -19.73 59.49
N ALA A 12 -41.20 -18.93 58.78
CA ALA A 12 -41.53 -19.18 57.38
C ALA A 12 -40.38 -18.70 56.51
N ALA A 13 -39.70 -19.67 55.85
CA ALA A 13 -38.67 -19.35 54.86
C ALA A 13 -39.36 -18.98 53.52
N ALA A 14 -39.29 -17.69 53.18
CA ALA A 14 -39.67 -17.21 51.84
C ALA A 14 -38.49 -17.41 50.89
N VAL A 15 -38.59 -18.40 50.01
CA VAL A 15 -37.68 -18.57 48.84
C VAL A 15 -38.05 -17.53 47.80
N GLY A 16 -37.30 -16.41 47.79
CA GLY A 16 -37.37 -15.41 46.74
C GLY A 16 -36.61 -15.90 45.51
N ALA A 17 -37.32 -16.42 44.47
CA ALA A 17 -36.75 -16.67 43.16
C ALA A 17 -36.44 -15.33 42.46
N GLY A 18 -35.20 -14.86 42.61
CA GLY A 18 -34.69 -13.73 41.82
C GLY A 18 -34.52 -14.14 40.37
N LEU A 19 -35.50 -13.83 39.54
CA LEU A 19 -35.35 -13.85 38.07
C LEU A 19 -34.40 -12.70 37.69
N GLY A 20 -33.10 -13.00 37.64
CA GLY A 20 -32.11 -12.14 37.00
C GLY A 20 -32.39 -12.03 35.51
N PHE A 21 -33.10 -10.99 35.10
CA PHE A 21 -33.11 -10.58 33.72
C PHE A 21 -31.68 -10.13 33.35
N GLY A 22 -30.88 -11.09 32.86
CA GLY A 22 -29.68 -10.79 32.13
C GLY A 22 -30.06 -10.08 30.82
N ALA A 23 -30.10 -8.75 30.88
CA ALA A 23 -30.15 -7.96 29.65
C ALA A 23 -28.86 -8.23 28.87
N THR A 24 -28.89 -9.22 27.97
CA THR A 24 -27.90 -9.32 26.90
C THR A 24 -28.05 -8.07 26.06
N VAL A 25 -27.19 -7.07 26.32
CA VAL A 25 -26.97 -5.97 25.42
C VAL A 25 -26.34 -6.59 24.16
N SER A 26 -27.16 -7.07 23.25
CA SER A 26 -26.75 -7.22 21.84
C SER A 26 -26.32 -5.84 21.39
N ALA A 27 -25.01 -5.56 21.42
CA ALA A 27 -24.46 -4.43 20.70
C ALA A 27 -24.87 -4.65 19.23
N LYS A 28 -25.99 -4.03 18.81
CA LYS A 28 -26.36 -3.93 17.40
C LYS A 28 -25.11 -3.38 16.71
N ALA A 29 -24.48 -4.18 15.87
CA ALA A 29 -23.43 -3.69 14.99
C ALA A 29 -24.02 -2.45 14.33
N GLN A 30 -23.49 -1.28 14.67
CA GLN A 30 -24.03 -0.01 14.20
C GLN A 30 -23.99 -0.08 12.69
N ASP A 31 -25.14 0.07 12.05
CA ASP A 31 -25.23 -0.04 10.60
C ASP A 31 -24.42 1.09 9.96
N TRP A 32 -23.16 0.78 9.61
CA TRP A 32 -22.24 1.73 9.03
C TRP A 32 -22.76 2.30 7.70
N LYS A 33 -23.69 1.61 7.01
CA LYS A 33 -24.30 2.04 5.76
C LYS A 33 -25.13 3.31 5.92
N ALA A 34 -25.59 3.61 7.14
CA ALA A 34 -26.21 4.90 7.44
C ALA A 34 -25.22 6.08 7.32
N GLN A 35 -23.93 5.84 7.64
CA GLN A 35 -22.88 6.86 7.66
C GLN A 35 -22.10 6.94 6.35
N VAL A 36 -21.82 5.79 5.71
CA VAL A 36 -21.04 5.69 4.47
C VAL A 36 -21.96 5.17 3.36
N LYS A 37 -22.49 6.09 2.54
CA LYS A 37 -23.41 5.80 1.43
C LYS A 37 -22.71 5.36 0.16
N GLU A 38 -21.43 5.68 0.03
CA GLU A 38 -20.55 5.36 -1.09
C GLU A 38 -19.15 5.11 -0.55
N PHE A 39 -18.47 4.07 -1.04
CA PHE A 39 -17.10 3.74 -0.66
C PHE A 39 -16.14 4.10 -1.80
N ARG A 40 -15.26 5.07 -1.57
CA ARG A 40 -14.33 5.58 -2.58
C ARG A 40 -12.94 5.05 -2.33
N VAL A 41 -12.34 4.46 -3.37
CA VAL A 41 -11.03 3.81 -3.35
C VAL A 41 -10.05 4.62 -4.19
N GLY A 42 -9.00 5.13 -3.57
CA GLY A 42 -7.90 5.81 -4.24
C GLY A 42 -6.97 4.81 -4.93
N ILE A 43 -6.65 5.10 -6.18
CA ILE A 43 -5.72 4.31 -6.97
C ILE A 43 -4.54 5.18 -7.34
N MET A 44 -3.33 4.78 -6.87
CA MET A 44 -2.09 5.53 -7.11
C MET A 44 -1.82 5.70 -8.61
N GLY A 45 -1.27 6.86 -8.97
CA GLY A 45 -0.79 7.15 -10.33
C GLY A 45 0.41 6.29 -10.74
N GLY A 46 0.96 6.59 -11.91
CA GLY A 46 2.24 6.00 -12.33
C GLY A 46 2.15 4.95 -13.43
N GLU A 47 1.00 4.83 -14.06
CA GLU A 47 0.75 4.08 -15.29
C GLU A 47 -0.39 4.74 -16.08
N ASN A 48 -0.69 4.25 -17.29
CA ASN A 48 -1.83 4.74 -18.08
C ASN A 48 -3.14 4.61 -17.27
N THR A 49 -3.94 5.69 -17.23
CA THR A 49 -5.16 5.74 -16.42
C THR A 49 -6.22 4.72 -16.85
N GLN A 50 -6.38 4.46 -18.15
CA GLN A 50 -7.36 3.50 -18.65
C GLN A 50 -6.95 2.07 -18.28
N ASP A 51 -5.67 1.70 -18.44
CA ASP A 51 -5.14 0.40 -18.05
C ASP A 51 -5.32 0.16 -16.56
N ARG A 52 -5.05 1.19 -15.76
CA ARG A 52 -5.22 1.17 -14.31
C ARG A 52 -6.67 0.95 -13.91
N LEU A 53 -7.62 1.69 -14.49
CA LEU A 53 -9.05 1.51 -14.22
C LEU A 53 -9.51 0.11 -14.63
N LYS A 54 -9.11 -0.36 -15.81
CA LYS A 54 -9.41 -1.73 -16.27
C LYS A 54 -8.88 -2.81 -15.30
N ARG A 55 -7.69 -2.61 -14.76
CA ARG A 55 -7.07 -3.50 -13.79
C ARG A 55 -7.87 -3.59 -12.48
N TYR A 56 -8.53 -2.51 -12.06
CA TYR A 56 -9.36 -2.45 -10.86
C TYR A 56 -10.85 -2.74 -11.08
N ASP A 57 -11.30 -3.01 -12.31
CA ASP A 57 -12.72 -3.21 -12.63
C ASP A 57 -13.34 -4.40 -11.87
N GLY A 58 -12.67 -5.55 -11.90
CA GLY A 58 -13.07 -6.73 -11.12
C GLY A 58 -13.11 -6.47 -9.61
N PHE A 59 -12.09 -5.78 -9.08
CA PHE A 59 -12.03 -5.40 -7.68
C PHE A 59 -13.21 -4.49 -7.29
N GLN A 60 -13.50 -3.47 -8.07
CA GLN A 60 -14.60 -2.54 -7.82
C GLN A 60 -15.94 -3.29 -7.74
N ARG A 61 -16.24 -4.15 -8.71
CA ARG A 61 -17.47 -4.92 -8.76
C ARG A 61 -17.62 -5.84 -7.55
N LEU A 62 -16.60 -6.63 -7.24
CA LEU A 62 -16.62 -7.56 -6.10
C LEU A 62 -16.74 -6.84 -4.76
N LEU A 63 -16.04 -5.72 -4.59
CA LEU A 63 -16.12 -4.91 -3.37
C LEU A 63 -17.51 -4.29 -3.22
N GLN A 64 -18.13 -3.82 -4.30
CA GLN A 64 -19.51 -3.30 -4.29
C GLN A 64 -20.52 -4.37 -3.90
N GLU A 65 -20.38 -5.59 -4.42
CA GLU A 65 -21.20 -6.73 -4.04
C GLU A 65 -21.04 -7.06 -2.54
N LYS A 66 -19.81 -7.09 -2.04
CA LYS A 66 -19.49 -7.39 -0.63
C LYS A 66 -20.05 -6.33 0.32
N LEU A 67 -19.84 -5.05 0.03
CA LEU A 67 -20.24 -3.97 0.91
C LEU A 67 -21.73 -3.60 0.77
N GLY A 68 -22.35 -3.86 -0.39
CA GLY A 68 -23.74 -3.50 -0.67
C GLY A 68 -24.01 -1.99 -0.70
N VAL A 69 -22.98 -1.21 -1.02
CA VAL A 69 -23.03 0.23 -1.33
C VAL A 69 -22.23 0.51 -2.59
N PRO A 70 -22.52 1.59 -3.33
CA PRO A 70 -21.72 1.97 -4.49
C PRO A 70 -20.23 2.10 -4.15
N VAL A 71 -19.36 1.51 -4.97
CA VAL A 71 -17.91 1.65 -4.88
C VAL A 71 -17.42 2.48 -6.06
N LYS A 72 -16.67 3.54 -5.79
CA LYS A 72 -16.08 4.40 -6.82
C LYS A 72 -14.56 4.37 -6.74
N LEU A 73 -13.94 4.24 -7.89
CA LEU A 73 -12.50 4.36 -8.05
C LEU A 73 -12.13 5.83 -8.24
N PHE A 74 -11.09 6.26 -7.55
CA PHE A 74 -10.53 7.61 -7.65
C PHE A 74 -9.12 7.52 -8.29
N PRO A 75 -9.02 7.60 -9.62
CA PRO A 75 -7.76 7.51 -10.34
C PRO A 75 -7.07 8.88 -10.34
N ALA A 76 -6.28 9.17 -9.33
CA ALA A 76 -5.50 10.40 -9.30
C ALA A 76 -4.41 10.39 -10.40
N ALA A 77 -4.03 11.59 -10.87
CA ALA A 77 -2.97 11.74 -11.87
C ALA A 77 -1.60 11.29 -11.31
N ASP A 78 -1.36 11.57 -10.03
CA ASP A 78 -0.12 11.27 -9.30
C ASP A 78 -0.40 10.74 -7.89
N TYR A 79 0.65 10.44 -7.15
CA TYR A 79 0.56 9.94 -5.78
C TYR A 79 -0.01 11.00 -4.83
N ALA A 80 0.34 12.27 -5.02
CA ALA A 80 -0.12 13.36 -4.16
C ALA A 80 -1.64 13.50 -4.19
N GLY A 81 -2.29 13.31 -5.34
CA GLY A 81 -3.75 13.39 -5.47
C GLY A 81 -4.48 12.36 -4.59
N VAL A 82 -3.98 11.11 -4.49
CA VAL A 82 -4.55 10.10 -3.58
C VAL A 82 -4.30 10.48 -2.12
N MET A 83 -3.07 10.90 -1.79
CA MET A 83 -2.71 11.32 -0.44
C MET A 83 -3.58 12.48 0.06
N GLN A 84 -3.76 13.49 -0.76
CA GLN A 84 -4.62 14.65 -0.46
C GLN A 84 -6.11 14.25 -0.39
N GLY A 85 -6.57 13.42 -1.32
CA GLY A 85 -7.96 12.96 -1.37
C GLY A 85 -8.37 12.19 -0.10
N ILE A 86 -7.54 11.30 0.40
CA ILE A 86 -7.83 10.57 1.64
C ILE A 86 -7.71 11.47 2.88
N ALA A 87 -6.73 12.38 2.91
CA ALA A 87 -6.57 13.35 4.00
C ALA A 87 -7.77 14.33 4.08
N ALA A 88 -8.29 14.73 2.92
CA ALA A 88 -9.49 15.59 2.82
C ALA A 88 -10.82 14.86 3.05
N GLY A 89 -10.80 13.52 3.26
CA GLY A 89 -12.01 12.73 3.44
C GLY A 89 -12.79 12.47 2.15
N GLN A 90 -12.17 12.65 1.00
CA GLN A 90 -12.76 12.35 -0.32
C GLN A 90 -12.58 10.89 -0.74
N ILE A 91 -11.73 10.15 -0.05
CA ILE A 91 -11.39 8.75 -0.29
C ILE A 91 -11.47 8.01 1.05
N GLU A 92 -12.05 6.81 1.08
CA GLU A 92 -12.18 5.97 2.28
C GLU A 92 -10.99 5.06 2.47
N ALA A 93 -10.47 4.50 1.37
CA ALA A 93 -9.36 3.55 1.38
C ALA A 93 -8.46 3.75 0.17
N ALA A 94 -7.19 3.36 0.29
CA ALA A 94 -6.27 3.33 -0.85
C ALA A 94 -5.19 2.26 -0.65
N SER A 95 -4.69 1.72 -1.78
CA SER A 95 -3.44 0.97 -1.83
C SER A 95 -2.29 1.96 -1.97
N PHE A 96 -1.40 2.02 -0.98
CA PHE A 96 -0.28 2.96 -0.94
C PHE A 96 1.06 2.25 -1.19
N GLY A 97 2.03 3.01 -1.70
CA GLY A 97 3.43 2.71 -1.39
C GLY A 97 3.75 3.16 0.05
N ALA A 98 4.72 2.52 0.70
CA ALA A 98 5.06 2.81 2.10
C ALA A 98 5.40 4.30 2.36
N SER A 99 6.09 4.97 1.41
CA SER A 99 6.40 6.41 1.49
C SER A 99 5.15 7.29 1.39
N GLY A 100 4.22 6.98 0.46
CA GLY A 100 2.95 7.70 0.34
C GLY A 100 2.09 7.55 1.58
N PHE A 101 1.99 6.33 2.13
CA PHE A 101 1.34 6.07 3.41
C PHE A 101 1.98 6.89 4.55
N ALA A 102 3.31 6.81 4.69
CA ALA A 102 4.04 7.56 5.71
C ALA A 102 3.83 9.07 5.59
N GLY A 103 3.89 9.61 4.36
CA GLY A 103 3.63 11.02 4.10
C GLY A 103 2.22 11.45 4.50
N THR A 104 1.20 10.70 4.09
CA THR A 104 -0.20 10.95 4.46
C THR A 104 -0.39 10.90 5.97
N TRP A 105 0.14 9.85 6.62
CA TRP A 105 0.04 9.73 8.07
C TRP A 105 0.74 10.87 8.81
N LEU A 106 1.91 11.32 8.34
CA LEU A 106 2.63 12.45 8.93
C LEU A 106 1.83 13.76 8.83
N ASP A 107 1.12 13.95 7.73
CA ASP A 107 0.36 15.18 7.46
C ASP A 107 -0.95 15.25 8.26
N CYS A 108 -1.71 14.16 8.35
CA CYS A 108 -3.04 14.22 8.93
C CYS A 108 -3.27 13.30 10.14
N LYS A 109 -2.43 12.30 10.38
CA LYS A 109 -2.67 11.23 11.38
C LYS A 109 -4.03 10.52 11.21
N CYS A 110 -4.61 10.62 10.02
CA CYS A 110 -5.99 10.21 9.73
C CYS A 110 -6.11 8.90 8.97
N VAL A 111 -5.02 8.16 8.78
CA VAL A 111 -4.97 6.87 8.09
C VAL A 111 -4.34 5.80 8.97
N GLU A 112 -4.79 4.56 8.81
CA GLU A 112 -4.21 3.38 9.43
C GLU A 112 -4.04 2.26 8.41
N PRO A 113 -2.95 1.47 8.48
CA PRO A 113 -2.74 0.33 7.60
C PRO A 113 -3.59 -0.84 8.07
N ILE A 114 -4.16 -1.61 7.14
CA ILE A 114 -5.00 -2.77 7.49
C ILE A 114 -4.39 -4.09 7.02
N VAL A 115 -3.92 -4.17 5.79
CA VAL A 115 -3.25 -5.35 5.24
C VAL A 115 -2.07 -4.94 4.36
N VAL A 116 -1.14 -5.86 4.16
CA VAL A 116 0.02 -5.72 3.30
C VAL A 116 0.18 -6.96 2.42
N PRO A 117 0.55 -6.83 1.14
CA PRO A 117 0.80 -7.98 0.28
C PRO A 117 1.95 -8.85 0.80
N GLN A 118 1.79 -10.17 0.67
CA GLN A 118 2.79 -11.16 1.00
C GLN A 118 3.33 -11.83 -0.27
N GLU A 119 4.64 -11.92 -0.37
CA GLU A 119 5.33 -12.57 -1.48
C GLU A 119 5.30 -14.10 -1.35
N LYS A 120 5.69 -14.82 -2.42
CA LYS A 120 5.66 -16.30 -2.47
C LYS A 120 6.54 -16.97 -1.41
N ASP A 121 7.62 -16.31 -0.98
CA ASP A 121 8.50 -16.79 0.09
C ASP A 121 7.99 -16.46 1.51
N GLY A 122 6.80 -15.90 1.63
CA GLY A 122 6.19 -15.49 2.89
C GLY A 122 6.64 -14.12 3.40
N THR A 123 7.55 -13.44 2.71
CA THR A 123 8.00 -12.10 3.10
C THR A 123 7.01 -11.01 2.69
N THR A 124 7.14 -9.83 3.30
CA THR A 124 6.35 -8.62 2.98
C THR A 124 7.26 -7.52 2.45
N TYR A 125 8.27 -7.88 1.67
CA TYR A 125 9.28 -6.97 1.13
C TYR A 125 9.38 -7.09 -0.38
N TYR A 126 9.83 -5.99 -0.99
CA TYR A 126 10.13 -5.88 -2.40
C TYR A 126 11.41 -5.04 -2.60
N TYR A 127 11.78 -4.73 -3.83
CA TYR A 127 13.02 -4.01 -4.13
C TYR A 127 12.80 -2.88 -5.13
N SER A 128 13.54 -1.79 -4.94
CA SER A 128 13.82 -0.82 -5.98
C SER A 128 14.97 -1.33 -6.86
N VAL A 129 14.84 -1.19 -8.15
CA VAL A 129 15.88 -1.53 -9.11
C VAL A 129 16.13 -0.37 -10.06
N MET A 130 17.40 -0.16 -10.45
CA MET A 130 17.73 0.77 -11.51
C MET A 130 17.95 0.00 -12.81
N VAL A 131 17.25 0.42 -13.86
CA VAL A 131 17.30 -0.21 -15.17
C VAL A 131 17.86 0.74 -16.21
N THR A 132 18.68 0.19 -17.13
CA THR A 132 19.20 0.86 -18.32
C THR A 132 18.83 0.06 -19.55
N ARG A 133 18.91 0.65 -20.73
CA ARG A 133 18.75 -0.11 -21.97
C ARG A 133 19.94 -1.05 -22.19
N LYS A 134 19.68 -2.20 -22.77
CA LYS A 134 20.72 -3.17 -23.15
C LYS A 134 21.71 -2.57 -24.16
N ASP A 135 21.20 -1.80 -25.13
CA ASP A 135 21.98 -1.16 -26.19
C ASP A 135 22.81 0.05 -25.73
N SER A 136 22.61 0.53 -24.50
CA SER A 136 23.41 1.64 -23.95
C SER A 136 24.83 1.23 -23.54
N GLY A 137 25.08 -0.06 -23.34
CA GLY A 137 26.34 -0.56 -22.79
C GLY A 137 26.55 -0.28 -21.30
N ILE A 138 25.61 0.41 -20.62
CA ILE A 138 25.70 0.72 -19.19
C ILE A 138 25.24 -0.53 -18.40
N THR A 139 26.16 -1.10 -17.63
CA THR A 139 25.94 -2.36 -16.89
C THR A 139 26.19 -2.26 -15.39
N SER A 140 26.63 -1.09 -14.89
CA SER A 140 26.84 -0.84 -13.47
C SER A 140 26.50 0.59 -13.08
N ILE A 141 26.33 0.83 -11.78
CA ILE A 141 26.03 2.16 -11.23
C ILE A 141 27.20 3.13 -11.46
N GLU A 142 28.44 2.65 -11.43
CA GLU A 142 29.65 3.48 -11.65
C GLU A 142 29.67 4.06 -13.05
N GLN A 143 29.16 3.32 -14.04
CA GLN A 143 29.05 3.79 -15.42
C GLN A 143 27.95 4.83 -15.60
N MET A 144 27.08 5.03 -14.62
CA MET A 144 26.05 6.08 -14.65
C MET A 144 26.60 7.49 -14.42
N LYS A 145 27.89 7.65 -14.11
CA LYS A 145 28.49 8.98 -13.95
C LYS A 145 28.42 9.76 -15.27
N GLY A 146 27.82 10.96 -15.22
CA GLY A 146 27.59 11.80 -16.40
C GLY A 146 26.34 11.44 -17.21
N HIS A 147 25.59 10.40 -16.84
CA HIS A 147 24.35 10.00 -17.47
C HIS A 147 23.12 10.52 -16.72
N SER A 148 21.94 10.41 -17.34
CA SER A 148 20.68 10.92 -16.80
C SER A 148 19.88 9.85 -16.10
N LEU A 149 19.21 10.19 -14.96
CA LEU A 149 18.42 9.30 -14.14
C LEU A 149 16.98 9.80 -14.02
N ALA A 150 16.00 8.94 -14.31
CA ALA A 150 14.59 9.18 -14.05
C ALA A 150 14.16 8.52 -12.73
N PHE A 151 13.62 9.32 -11.82
CA PHE A 151 12.80 8.86 -10.70
C PHE A 151 11.34 8.70 -11.15
N ALA A 152 10.54 7.91 -10.40
CA ALA A 152 9.15 7.71 -10.74
C ALA A 152 8.26 8.89 -10.29
N ASP A 153 8.05 9.04 -8.99
CA ASP A 153 7.20 10.07 -8.35
C ASP A 153 7.83 10.46 -7.02
N PRO A 154 7.77 11.75 -6.62
CA PRO A 154 8.37 12.23 -5.35
C PRO A 154 7.84 11.52 -4.09
N ASN A 155 6.63 10.95 -4.14
CA ASN A 155 6.01 10.24 -3.04
C ASN A 155 6.18 8.71 -3.14
N SER A 156 6.83 8.21 -4.21
CA SER A 156 7.10 6.78 -4.37
C SER A 156 8.21 6.31 -3.44
N THR A 157 8.03 5.14 -2.83
CA THR A 157 9.04 4.51 -1.97
C THR A 157 10.24 4.03 -2.79
N SER A 158 9.99 3.10 -3.72
CA SER A 158 11.02 2.51 -4.59
C SER A 158 11.37 3.38 -5.78
N GLY A 159 10.46 4.27 -6.19
CA GLY A 159 10.70 5.17 -7.31
C GLY A 159 11.42 6.45 -6.94
N TYR A 160 11.60 6.75 -5.64
CA TYR A 160 12.33 7.94 -5.20
C TYR A 160 12.94 7.82 -3.80
N LEU A 161 12.12 7.67 -2.74
CA LEU A 161 12.61 7.84 -1.36
C LEU A 161 13.80 6.93 -1.05
N ILE A 162 13.68 5.64 -1.28
CA ILE A 162 14.73 4.66 -0.96
C ILE A 162 15.93 4.78 -1.90
N PRO A 163 15.80 4.81 -3.24
CA PRO A 163 16.96 4.96 -4.10
C PRO A 163 17.69 6.29 -3.86
N ASN A 164 16.98 7.41 -3.65
CA ASN A 164 17.60 8.70 -3.33
C ASN A 164 18.41 8.64 -2.03
N ALA A 165 17.83 8.09 -0.96
CA ALA A 165 18.51 7.97 0.32
C ALA A 165 19.71 7.01 0.25
N THR A 166 19.55 5.86 -0.43
CA THR A 166 20.62 4.87 -0.56
C THR A 166 21.79 5.39 -1.40
N LEU A 167 21.51 6.06 -2.52
CA LEU A 167 22.54 6.67 -3.36
C LEU A 167 23.30 7.74 -2.60
N LYS A 168 22.59 8.61 -1.85
CA LYS A 168 23.25 9.60 -0.98
C LYS A 168 24.14 8.99 0.07
N ALA A 169 23.71 7.90 0.70
CA ALA A 169 24.55 7.16 1.67
C ALA A 169 25.79 6.52 1.02
N GLN A 170 25.76 6.27 -0.28
CA GLN A 170 26.89 5.81 -1.09
C GLN A 170 27.75 6.95 -1.64
N GLY A 171 27.50 8.21 -1.25
CA GLY A 171 28.23 9.39 -1.74
C GLY A 171 27.77 9.87 -3.12
N ILE A 172 26.65 9.36 -3.63
CA ILE A 172 26.07 9.77 -4.92
C ILE A 172 24.84 10.62 -4.60
N ASP A 173 24.94 11.93 -4.74
CA ASP A 173 23.79 12.83 -4.56
C ASP A 173 23.07 13.07 -5.88
N PRO A 174 21.86 12.52 -6.08
CA PRO A 174 21.12 12.72 -7.32
C PRO A 174 20.57 14.14 -7.50
N SER A 175 20.56 14.96 -6.46
CA SER A 175 20.02 16.33 -6.51
C SER A 175 20.97 17.34 -7.16
N ASN A 176 22.23 16.98 -7.33
CA ASN A 176 23.22 17.82 -7.99
C ASN A 176 23.81 17.13 -9.21
N SER A 177 24.42 17.90 -10.11
CA SER A 177 25.01 17.40 -11.36
C SER A 177 26.44 16.84 -11.19
N SER A 178 26.90 16.56 -9.96
CA SER A 178 28.24 16.03 -9.70
C SER A 178 28.42 14.59 -10.13
N TYR A 179 27.35 13.80 -10.14
CA TYR A 179 27.37 12.42 -10.55
C TYR A 179 26.50 12.17 -11.78
N PHE A 180 25.20 12.42 -11.71
CA PHE A 180 24.32 12.37 -12.88
C PHE A 180 24.36 13.69 -13.64
N SER A 181 24.33 13.66 -14.97
CA SER A 181 24.20 14.89 -15.78
C SER A 181 22.88 15.63 -15.48
N ARG A 182 21.83 14.86 -15.20
CA ARG A 182 20.56 15.35 -14.68
C ARG A 182 19.80 14.22 -14.00
N SER A 183 18.95 14.56 -13.04
CA SER A 183 17.91 13.69 -12.54
C SER A 183 16.54 14.39 -12.61
N GLY A 184 15.46 13.62 -12.68
CA GLY A 184 14.10 14.18 -12.75
C GLY A 184 13.05 13.13 -12.53
N PHE A 185 11.77 13.54 -12.50
CA PHE A 185 10.65 12.66 -12.30
C PHE A 185 9.94 12.36 -13.62
N ALA A 186 9.68 11.08 -13.90
CA ALA A 186 8.95 10.65 -15.09
C ALA A 186 7.42 10.61 -14.89
N GLY A 187 6.94 10.80 -13.65
CA GLY A 187 5.53 10.73 -13.31
C GLY A 187 5.04 9.36 -12.86
N GLY A 188 5.89 8.32 -12.92
CA GLY A 188 5.58 6.97 -12.46
C GLY A 188 6.57 5.92 -12.90
N HIS A 189 6.35 4.67 -12.44
CA HIS A 189 7.26 3.57 -12.72
C HIS A 189 7.25 3.15 -14.22
N GLU A 190 6.06 2.99 -14.79
CA GLU A 190 5.90 2.64 -16.20
C GLU A 190 6.45 3.76 -17.09
N GLN A 191 6.13 5.02 -16.80
CA GLN A 191 6.63 6.19 -17.52
C GLN A 191 8.16 6.28 -17.48
N GLY A 192 8.78 5.97 -16.32
CA GLY A 192 10.24 5.95 -16.18
C GLY A 192 10.90 4.92 -17.10
N VAL A 193 10.36 3.69 -17.13
CA VAL A 193 10.88 2.63 -18.01
C VAL A 193 10.67 3.02 -19.49
N VAL A 194 9.48 3.52 -19.84
CA VAL A 194 9.19 3.99 -21.23
C VAL A 194 10.12 5.13 -21.63
N ALA A 195 10.35 6.12 -20.74
CA ALA A 195 11.27 7.22 -20.99
C ALA A 195 12.73 6.72 -21.22
N THR A 196 13.12 5.68 -20.48
CA THR A 196 14.44 5.05 -20.66
C THR A 196 14.53 4.31 -21.98
N LEU A 197 13.54 3.50 -22.34
CA LEU A 197 13.49 2.80 -23.62
C LEU A 197 13.50 3.76 -24.81
N ASN A 198 12.82 4.91 -24.68
CA ASN A 198 12.77 5.97 -25.68
C ASN A 198 13.97 6.93 -25.65
N LYS A 199 15.04 6.63 -24.92
CA LYS A 199 16.28 7.41 -24.83
C LYS A 199 16.10 8.84 -24.29
N GLN A 200 15.01 9.11 -23.55
CA GLN A 200 14.79 10.39 -22.87
C GLN A 200 15.61 10.49 -21.58
N TYR A 201 15.86 9.33 -20.94
CA TYR A 201 16.80 9.13 -19.85
C TYR A 201 17.67 7.91 -20.13
N ASP A 202 18.87 7.88 -19.54
CA ASP A 202 19.78 6.73 -19.67
C ASP A 202 19.39 5.60 -18.74
N ALA A 203 18.84 5.93 -17.58
CA ALA A 203 18.32 4.98 -16.59
C ALA A 203 17.04 5.48 -15.93
N CYS A 204 16.29 4.56 -15.36
CA CYS A 204 15.22 4.88 -14.40
C CYS A 204 15.27 3.95 -13.19
N VAL A 205 14.64 4.38 -12.08
CA VAL A 205 14.34 3.50 -10.96
C VAL A 205 12.90 3.00 -11.03
N THR A 206 12.72 1.71 -10.79
CA THR A 206 11.43 1.06 -10.77
C THR A 206 11.39 -0.03 -9.70
N TRP A 207 10.41 -0.96 -9.71
CA TRP A 207 10.29 -1.95 -8.66
C TRP A 207 10.00 -3.36 -9.16
N THR A 208 10.40 -4.33 -8.34
CA THR A 208 10.16 -5.76 -8.53
C THR A 208 10.06 -6.47 -7.19
N SER A 209 9.33 -7.60 -7.15
CA SER A 209 9.36 -8.50 -5.98
C SER A 209 10.75 -9.11 -5.72
N GLY A 210 11.61 -9.18 -6.73
CA GLY A 210 12.89 -9.88 -6.66
C GLY A 210 12.76 -11.40 -6.62
N GLN A 211 11.56 -11.95 -6.83
CA GLN A 211 11.25 -13.38 -6.81
C GLN A 211 10.73 -13.83 -8.18
N GLY A 212 10.89 -15.11 -8.47
CA GLY A 212 10.56 -15.66 -9.80
C GLY A 212 11.65 -15.39 -10.83
N GLU A 213 11.36 -15.69 -12.09
CA GLU A 213 12.32 -15.59 -13.18
C GLU A 213 12.52 -14.12 -13.61
N LYS A 214 13.79 -13.72 -13.68
CA LYS A 214 14.17 -12.37 -14.10
C LYS A 214 13.70 -12.06 -15.53
N ASP A 215 13.78 -13.04 -16.42
CA ASP A 215 13.42 -12.87 -17.82
C ASP A 215 11.91 -12.68 -18.04
N ASP A 216 11.11 -13.08 -17.06
CA ASP A 216 9.66 -12.82 -16.99
C ASP A 216 9.30 -11.49 -16.30
N GLY A 217 10.27 -10.69 -15.87
CA GLY A 217 10.07 -9.48 -15.05
C GLY A 217 9.77 -9.78 -13.58
N TYR A 218 10.17 -10.98 -13.11
CA TYR A 218 9.90 -11.52 -11.77
C TYR A 218 8.43 -11.94 -11.56
N SER A 219 8.03 -12.23 -10.33
CA SER A 219 6.68 -12.68 -10.00
C SER A 219 5.67 -11.53 -9.89
N ARG A 220 6.13 -10.32 -9.50
CA ARG A 220 5.30 -9.15 -9.26
C ARG A 220 6.12 -7.87 -9.41
N GLY A 221 5.50 -6.78 -9.86
CA GLY A 221 6.11 -5.47 -9.95
C GLY A 221 5.83 -4.73 -11.25
N ALA A 222 6.39 -3.52 -11.37
CA ALA A 222 6.24 -2.72 -12.58
C ALA A 222 6.86 -3.42 -13.80
N LEU A 223 8.02 -4.07 -13.65
CA LEU A 223 8.65 -4.81 -14.73
C LEU A 223 7.75 -5.97 -15.18
N ARG A 224 7.20 -6.75 -14.24
CA ARG A 224 6.26 -7.85 -14.56
C ARG A 224 5.03 -7.33 -15.29
N SER A 225 4.41 -6.28 -14.78
CA SER A 225 3.23 -5.67 -15.40
C SER A 225 3.49 -5.21 -16.83
N MET A 226 4.67 -4.63 -17.10
CA MET A 226 5.04 -4.18 -18.45
C MET A 226 5.35 -5.35 -19.39
N VAL A 227 5.94 -6.44 -18.89
CA VAL A 227 6.14 -7.69 -19.67
C VAL A 227 4.79 -8.28 -20.03
N ASP A 228 3.85 -8.40 -19.09
CA ASP A 228 2.50 -8.94 -19.31
C ASP A 228 1.69 -8.11 -20.33
N LYS A 229 1.90 -6.78 -20.34
CA LYS A 229 1.31 -5.86 -21.34
C LYS A 229 2.02 -5.90 -22.71
N GLY A 230 3.12 -6.62 -22.86
CA GLY A 230 3.95 -6.63 -24.07
C GLY A 230 4.70 -5.31 -24.34
N MET A 231 4.82 -4.44 -23.32
CA MET A 231 5.52 -3.15 -23.41
C MET A 231 7.01 -3.24 -23.13
N LEU A 232 7.48 -4.34 -22.53
CA LEU A 232 8.87 -4.58 -22.15
C LEU A 232 9.24 -6.03 -22.45
N LYS A 233 10.41 -6.23 -23.01
CA LYS A 233 11.14 -7.50 -22.97
C LYS A 233 12.33 -7.33 -22.04
N MET A 234 12.50 -8.21 -21.08
CA MET A 234 13.60 -8.12 -20.10
C MET A 234 14.99 -8.23 -20.79
N SER A 235 15.05 -8.83 -21.99
CA SER A 235 16.26 -8.84 -22.83
C SER A 235 16.68 -7.44 -23.31
N ASP A 236 15.80 -6.44 -23.31
CA ASP A 236 16.06 -5.11 -23.81
C ASP A 236 16.68 -4.18 -22.75
N VAL A 237 16.75 -4.65 -21.50
CA VAL A 237 17.23 -3.87 -20.35
C VAL A 237 18.27 -4.60 -19.52
N ASN A 238 19.11 -3.84 -18.82
CA ASN A 238 19.97 -4.31 -17.73
C ASN A 238 19.44 -3.80 -16.41
N ILE A 239 19.45 -4.63 -15.37
CA ILE A 239 19.31 -4.18 -13.97
C ILE A 239 20.73 -3.96 -13.46
N ILE A 240 21.06 -2.70 -13.16
CA ILE A 240 22.43 -2.28 -12.81
C ILE A 240 22.60 -1.97 -11.31
N TRP A 241 21.51 -1.87 -10.58
CA TRP A 241 21.50 -1.60 -9.14
C TRP A 241 20.20 -2.11 -8.52
N GLN A 242 20.28 -2.51 -7.25
CA GLN A 242 19.14 -2.95 -6.46
C GLN A 242 19.27 -2.43 -5.02
N SER A 243 18.17 -1.99 -4.43
CA SER A 243 18.10 -1.58 -3.03
C SER A 243 18.18 -2.74 -2.06
N GLY A 244 18.32 -2.44 -0.76
CA GLY A 244 17.90 -3.34 0.30
C GLY A 244 16.39 -3.60 0.29
N LYS A 245 15.94 -4.44 1.23
CA LYS A 245 14.51 -4.79 1.40
C LYS A 245 13.67 -3.55 1.71
N ILE A 246 12.56 -3.40 1.02
CA ILE A 246 11.58 -2.32 1.20
C ILE A 246 10.28 -2.98 1.67
N PRO A 247 9.64 -2.54 2.77
CA PRO A 247 8.34 -3.07 3.16
C PRO A 247 7.31 -2.80 2.06
N ASN A 248 6.51 -3.82 1.71
CA ASN A 248 5.39 -3.65 0.80
C ASN A 248 4.44 -2.56 1.32
N GLY A 249 3.88 -1.78 0.42
CA GLY A 249 2.94 -0.72 0.76
C GLY A 249 1.61 -1.29 1.29
N PRO A 250 0.95 -0.61 2.24
CA PRO A 250 -0.29 -1.11 2.80
C PRO A 250 -1.51 -0.76 1.95
N TRP A 251 -2.54 -1.57 2.04
CA TRP A 251 -3.89 -1.05 1.99
C TRP A 251 -4.15 -0.29 3.29
N ALA A 252 -4.56 0.96 3.17
CA ALA A 252 -4.86 1.80 4.32
C ALA A 252 -6.25 2.40 4.20
N VAL A 253 -6.86 2.67 5.35
CA VAL A 253 -8.19 3.26 5.47
C VAL A 253 -8.13 4.50 6.35
N ARG A 254 -9.13 5.37 6.23
CA ARG A 254 -9.30 6.48 7.17
C ARG A 254 -9.61 5.96 8.56
N THR A 255 -8.92 6.49 9.57
CA THR A 255 -9.14 6.12 10.98
C THR A 255 -10.57 6.41 11.45
N ALA A 256 -11.21 7.45 10.88
CA ALA A 256 -12.58 7.86 11.21
C ALA A 256 -13.69 6.93 10.69
N LEU A 257 -13.36 5.92 9.87
CA LEU A 257 -14.36 4.98 9.38
C LEU A 257 -14.91 4.09 10.51
N PRO A 258 -16.18 3.69 10.44
CA PRO A 258 -16.77 2.73 11.38
C PRO A 258 -15.96 1.43 11.45
N VAL A 259 -15.75 0.92 12.66
CA VAL A 259 -14.95 -0.30 12.90
C VAL A 259 -15.52 -1.51 12.13
N SER A 260 -16.84 -1.63 12.04
CA SER A 260 -17.51 -2.70 11.27
C SER A 260 -17.18 -2.63 9.77
N LEU A 261 -17.16 -1.43 9.18
CA LEU A 261 -16.79 -1.24 7.77
C LEU A 261 -15.30 -1.58 7.55
N LYS A 262 -14.41 -1.11 8.42
CA LYS A 262 -12.97 -1.46 8.34
C LYS A 262 -12.76 -2.97 8.39
N ARG A 263 -13.48 -3.66 9.27
CA ARG A 263 -13.43 -5.12 9.37
C ARG A 263 -13.93 -5.80 8.10
N GLU A 264 -15.10 -5.42 7.58
CA GLU A 264 -15.67 -5.99 6.35
C GLU A 264 -14.73 -5.79 5.14
N PHE A 265 -14.11 -4.62 5.03
CA PHE A 265 -13.13 -4.35 3.97
C PHE A 265 -11.85 -5.17 4.15
N THR A 266 -11.36 -5.30 5.38
CA THR A 266 -10.19 -6.15 5.68
C THR A 266 -10.47 -7.61 5.34
N GLU A 267 -11.63 -8.16 5.74
CA GLU A 267 -12.07 -9.52 5.43
C GLU A 267 -12.17 -9.74 3.91
N PHE A 268 -12.71 -8.76 3.17
CA PHE A 268 -12.76 -8.81 1.71
C PHE A 268 -11.36 -8.92 1.10
N LEU A 269 -10.42 -8.06 1.51
CA LEU A 269 -9.04 -8.12 1.02
C LEU A 269 -8.35 -9.44 1.35
N MET A 270 -8.50 -9.94 2.57
CA MET A 270 -7.90 -11.21 3.01
C MET A 270 -8.47 -12.43 2.28
N ASP A 271 -9.73 -12.36 1.83
CA ASP A 271 -10.37 -13.45 1.08
C ASP A 271 -10.09 -13.38 -0.44
N LEU A 272 -9.87 -12.19 -0.99
CA LEU A 272 -9.73 -11.94 -2.42
C LEU A 272 -8.72 -12.86 -3.13
N PRO A 273 -7.51 -13.12 -2.59
CA PRO A 273 -6.53 -13.99 -3.25
C PRO A 273 -6.95 -15.47 -3.30
N LYS A 274 -7.91 -15.88 -2.48
CA LYS A 274 -8.46 -17.24 -2.42
C LYS A 274 -9.69 -17.41 -3.32
N SER A 275 -10.58 -16.43 -3.28
CA SER A 275 -11.86 -16.48 -4.00
C SER A 275 -11.75 -15.96 -5.44
N HIS A 276 -10.88 -14.97 -5.69
CA HIS A 276 -10.72 -14.28 -6.98
C HIS A 276 -9.25 -13.92 -7.21
N LYS A 277 -8.43 -14.97 -7.40
CA LYS A 277 -6.98 -14.80 -7.56
C LYS A 277 -6.58 -13.95 -8.76
N ASP A 278 -7.30 -14.04 -9.84
CA ASP A 278 -7.11 -13.22 -11.05
C ASP A 278 -7.27 -11.71 -10.77
N VAL A 279 -8.27 -11.35 -9.97
CA VAL A 279 -8.49 -9.96 -9.55
C VAL A 279 -7.40 -9.50 -8.58
N TYR A 280 -7.00 -10.36 -7.63
CA TYR A 280 -5.88 -10.09 -6.74
C TYR A 280 -4.57 -9.87 -7.52
N ASP A 281 -4.22 -10.78 -8.44
CA ASP A 281 -3.00 -10.70 -9.24
C ASP A 281 -3.01 -9.43 -10.13
N ALA A 282 -4.18 -9.05 -10.65
CA ALA A 282 -4.32 -7.83 -11.43
C ALA A 282 -4.00 -6.59 -10.59
N ILE A 283 -4.63 -6.39 -9.44
CA ILE A 283 -4.41 -5.19 -8.63
C ILE A 283 -3.01 -5.13 -8.00
N GLU A 284 -2.39 -6.29 -7.73
CA GLU A 284 -1.04 -6.39 -7.16
C GLU A 284 0.08 -6.44 -8.23
N GLN A 285 -0.26 -6.34 -9.52
CA GLN A 285 0.69 -6.31 -10.65
C GLN A 285 1.57 -7.57 -10.71
N GLY A 286 0.95 -8.73 -10.61
CA GLY A 286 1.59 -10.04 -10.64
C GLY A 286 1.13 -10.95 -9.50
N SER A 287 1.79 -12.10 -9.33
CA SER A 287 1.35 -13.14 -8.42
C SER A 287 2.08 -13.13 -7.08
N GLY A 288 1.35 -12.82 -6.01
CA GLY A 288 1.72 -13.07 -4.61
C GLY A 288 0.93 -14.23 -4.02
N VAL A 289 1.04 -14.43 -2.70
CA VAL A 289 0.27 -15.47 -1.97
C VAL A 289 -0.96 -14.91 -1.24
N GLY A 290 -1.08 -13.60 -1.16
CA GLY A 290 -2.22 -12.94 -0.53
C GLY A 290 -1.83 -11.75 0.32
N TYR A 291 -2.67 -11.45 1.29
CA TYR A 291 -2.44 -10.38 2.26
C TYR A 291 -2.23 -10.93 3.65
N VAL A 292 -1.47 -10.19 4.46
CA VAL A 292 -1.36 -10.38 5.91
C VAL A 292 -1.70 -9.07 6.63
N PRO A 293 -2.10 -9.11 7.91
CA PRO A 293 -2.35 -7.89 8.68
C PRO A 293 -1.14 -6.96 8.69
N ALA A 294 -1.37 -5.68 8.45
CA ALA A 294 -0.34 -4.66 8.54
C ALA A 294 -0.40 -3.91 9.88
N SER A 295 0.75 -3.39 10.32
CA SER A 295 0.85 -2.54 11.51
C SER A 295 1.71 -1.32 11.23
N MET A 296 1.57 -0.27 12.06
CA MET A 296 2.41 0.93 12.00
C MET A 296 3.90 0.62 12.18
N GLU A 297 4.24 -0.42 12.96
CA GLU A 297 5.64 -0.82 13.22
C GLU A 297 6.37 -1.22 11.92
N LEU A 298 5.65 -1.84 10.96
CA LEU A 298 6.23 -2.20 9.66
C LEU A 298 6.74 -0.99 8.87
N TYR A 299 6.17 0.20 9.13
CA TYR A 299 6.48 1.44 8.39
C TYR A 299 7.31 2.44 9.18
N LYS A 300 7.78 2.11 10.38
CA LYS A 300 8.50 3.01 11.28
C LYS A 300 9.70 3.66 10.61
N ASP A 301 10.59 2.86 10.01
CA ASP A 301 11.80 3.36 9.37
C ASP A 301 11.47 4.25 8.16
N ILE A 302 10.42 3.92 7.41
CA ILE A 302 9.96 4.75 6.27
C ILE A 302 9.39 6.08 6.77
N ILE A 303 8.67 6.07 7.89
CA ILE A 303 8.15 7.30 8.52
C ILE A 303 9.32 8.19 8.96
N GLU A 304 10.32 7.64 9.63
CA GLU A 304 11.51 8.38 10.07
C GLU A 304 12.30 8.95 8.89
N LEU A 305 12.53 8.15 7.85
CA LEU A 305 13.21 8.60 6.63
C LEU A 305 12.44 9.73 5.96
N ARG A 306 11.11 9.63 5.85
CA ARG A 306 10.26 10.66 5.27
C ARG A 306 10.26 11.96 6.09
N GLN A 307 10.32 11.86 7.42
CA GLN A 307 10.48 13.03 8.30
C GLN A 307 11.81 13.74 8.06
N THR A 308 12.90 12.99 7.93
CA THR A 308 14.25 13.53 7.69
C THR A 308 14.31 14.24 6.35
N GLU A 309 13.73 13.66 5.30
CA GLU A 309 13.66 14.30 3.98
C GLU A 309 12.89 15.63 4.02
N LYS A 310 11.73 15.67 4.72
CA LYS A 310 10.96 16.91 4.90
C LYS A 310 11.73 18.01 5.64
N ARG A 311 12.60 17.65 6.57
CA ARG A 311 13.44 18.61 7.30
C ARG A 311 14.59 19.12 6.44
N GLY A 312 15.25 18.23 5.69
CA GLY A 312 16.36 18.59 4.81
C GLY A 312 15.96 19.46 3.61
N GLY A 313 14.74 19.34 3.11
CA GLY A 313 14.22 20.18 2.02
C GLY A 313 13.71 21.57 2.45
N ARG A 314 13.76 21.90 3.74
CA ARG A 314 13.40 23.22 4.30
C ARG A 314 14.62 24.08 4.68
N SER A 315 15.82 23.56 4.52
CA SER A 315 17.11 24.27 4.69
C SER A 315 17.70 24.68 3.29
#